data_ea0f21b87b85b2728a4f1c0124968e62
#
_entry.id   ea0f21b87b85b2728a4f1c0124968e62
#
_cell.length_a   1.000
_cell.length_b   1.000
_cell.length_c   1.000
_cell.angle_alpha   90.00
_cell.angle_beta   90.00
_cell.angle_gamma   90.00
#
_symmetry.space_group_name_H-M   'P 1'
#
loop_
_entity.id
_entity.type
_entity.pdbx_description
1 polymer ?
#
loop_
_entity_poly.entity_id
_entity_poly.type
_entity_poly.pdbx_seq_one_letter_code
_entity_poly.pdbx_strand_id
1 'polypeptide(L)'
;MIENIKEGLRSIKANLLRSILTAIIVTFGIMALVGSLTAVDGIGYTLNESLNTLGANTFDIWSKRSRGRSQAGVKEKVYKRLMMTEILRFEDQFTFPATVSINAYLTGIAEVKRLSYKTNPNISVQGVNAQYLAVEGLNLDFGRNFAPIEIQYGGRVTVLGRKVYEAVFDNNEDPVGQQVTIKGNQFRVIGVMKLKGNIAEDNYDQMALIPLIVANQLATGRGLDYNISVAVTDPTKMEMAMGEATGLMRSIRRDRLGQPNSFELDKSDTLEELAEIMGVITWAGIGIGFITLLGSSIALMNIMLVSVTERTREVGIRKALGATPFKIRQQFIVEAIVVCLIGGIVGVILGVAIGNWASNIMGMAFVFPLMWIVVGLVVCMAVGLLSGYYPANKASKLDPIESLRFE
;
A
#
# COMPACT_ATOMS: atom_id res chain seq x y z
N MET A 1 -3.89 19.18 41.53
CA MET A 1 -3.49 18.43 40.33
C MET A 1 -2.00 18.53 40.02
N ILE A 2 -1.46 19.75 39.95
CA ILE A 2 -0.02 19.98 39.66
C ILE A 2 0.89 19.37 40.75
N GLU A 3 0.49 19.42 42.03
CA GLU A 3 1.23 18.78 43.15
C GLU A 3 1.28 17.26 42.98
N ASN A 4 0.19 16.62 42.57
CA ASN A 4 0.16 15.15 42.36
C ASN A 4 1.08 14.73 41.22
N ILE A 5 1.24 15.56 40.17
CA ILE A 5 2.19 15.31 39.08
C ILE A 5 3.64 15.46 39.58
N LYS A 6 3.94 16.46 40.37
CA LYS A 6 5.26 16.63 41.01
C LYS A 6 5.60 15.46 41.96
N GLU A 7 4.63 14.99 42.72
CA GLU A 7 4.80 13.80 43.59
C GLU A 7 5.01 12.53 42.73
N GLY A 8 4.26 12.35 41.61
CA GLY A 8 4.48 11.26 40.68
C GLY A 8 5.90 11.26 40.10
N LEU A 9 6.41 12.43 39.70
CA LEU A 9 7.79 12.58 39.21
C LEU A 9 8.85 12.33 40.29
N ARG A 10 8.58 12.70 41.55
CA ARG A 10 9.46 12.38 42.69
C ARG A 10 9.46 10.89 42.99
N SER A 11 8.31 10.23 42.92
CA SER A 11 8.17 8.81 43.12
C SER A 11 8.95 7.97 42.05
N ILE A 12 8.96 8.44 40.80
CA ILE A 12 9.77 7.87 39.72
C ILE A 12 11.27 7.91 40.06
N LYS A 13 11.75 9.02 40.63
CA LYS A 13 13.15 9.17 41.06
C LYS A 13 13.52 8.28 42.25
N ALA A 14 12.59 7.93 43.12
CA ALA A 14 12.83 7.08 44.28
C ALA A 14 13.10 5.61 43.90
N ASN A 15 12.51 5.11 42.78
CA ASN A 15 12.67 3.75 42.31
C ASN A 15 12.92 3.72 40.77
N LEU A 16 14.02 4.34 40.35
CA LEU A 16 14.39 4.59 38.97
C LEU A 16 14.38 3.31 38.10
N LEU A 17 14.99 2.22 38.58
CA LEU A 17 15.10 0.98 37.82
C LEU A 17 13.72 0.41 37.44
N ARG A 18 12.78 0.44 38.40
CA ARG A 18 11.42 -0.07 38.20
C ARG A 18 10.63 0.82 37.22
N SER A 19 10.71 2.13 37.44
CA SER A 19 10.01 3.09 36.60
C SER A 19 10.52 3.07 35.16
N ILE A 20 11.82 2.89 34.96
CA ILE A 20 12.42 2.73 33.63
C ILE A 20 11.95 1.41 32.99
N LEU A 21 11.98 0.30 33.74
CA LEU A 21 11.55 -1.00 33.18
C LEU A 21 10.09 -0.98 32.74
N THR A 22 9.20 -0.37 33.57
CA THR A 22 7.79 -0.19 33.21
C THR A 22 7.59 0.73 32.02
N ALA A 23 8.31 1.84 31.98
CA ALA A 23 8.26 2.77 30.84
C ALA A 23 8.73 2.07 29.54
N ILE A 24 9.79 1.27 29.61
CA ILE A 24 10.28 0.49 28.45
C ILE A 24 9.22 -0.50 27.95
N ILE A 25 8.55 -1.24 28.84
CA ILE A 25 7.52 -2.21 28.45
C ILE A 25 6.36 -1.48 27.73
N VAL A 26 5.90 -0.35 28.26
CA VAL A 26 4.86 0.46 27.62
C VAL A 26 5.35 1.05 26.31
N THR A 27 6.61 1.51 26.26
CA THR A 27 7.25 2.01 25.04
C THR A 27 7.18 0.97 23.91
N PHE A 28 7.57 -0.28 24.17
CA PHE A 28 7.48 -1.35 23.16
C PHE A 28 6.05 -1.63 22.71
N GLY A 29 5.07 -1.60 23.62
CA GLY A 29 3.67 -1.79 23.29
C GLY A 29 3.13 -0.71 22.34
N ILE A 30 3.40 0.55 22.67
CA ILE A 30 2.96 1.68 21.83
C ILE A 30 3.78 1.79 20.53
N MET A 31 5.07 1.51 20.60
CA MET A 31 5.94 1.47 19.41
C MET A 31 5.44 0.45 18.39
N ALA A 32 5.05 -0.75 18.84
CA ALA A 32 4.50 -1.78 17.97
C ALA A 32 3.17 -1.32 17.33
N LEU A 33 2.27 -0.75 18.13
CA LEU A 33 0.97 -0.26 17.64
C LEU A 33 1.16 0.90 16.63
N VAL A 34 1.82 1.97 17.04
CA VAL A 34 1.98 3.17 16.21
C VAL A 34 2.87 2.87 15.00
N GLY A 35 3.93 2.07 15.16
CA GLY A 35 4.85 1.71 14.10
C GLY A 35 4.18 0.89 12.99
N SER A 36 3.40 -0.14 13.34
CA SER A 36 2.66 -0.94 12.36
C SER A 36 1.63 -0.10 11.61
N LEU A 37 0.87 0.75 12.31
CA LEU A 37 -0.15 1.60 11.67
C LEU A 37 0.48 2.72 10.81
N THR A 38 1.62 3.27 11.22
CA THR A 38 2.38 4.23 10.39
C THR A 38 2.86 3.59 9.09
N ALA A 39 3.35 2.34 9.15
CA ALA A 39 3.76 1.61 7.94
C ALA A 39 2.57 1.36 7.01
N VAL A 40 1.41 0.99 7.56
CA VAL A 40 0.17 0.80 6.78
C VAL A 40 -0.29 2.09 6.11
N ASP A 41 -0.27 3.22 6.84
CA ASP A 41 -0.61 4.53 6.27
C ASP A 41 0.36 4.93 5.14
N GLY A 42 1.65 4.62 5.28
CA GLY A 42 2.66 4.84 4.24
C GLY A 42 2.34 4.06 2.96
N ILE A 43 1.95 2.79 3.09
CA ILE A 43 1.48 1.96 1.99
C ILE A 43 0.23 2.59 1.34
N GLY A 44 -0.79 2.91 2.15
CA GLY A 44 -2.04 3.48 1.68
C GLY A 44 -1.86 4.81 0.95
N TYR A 45 -0.99 5.69 1.45
CA TYR A 45 -0.67 6.97 0.81
C TYR A 45 -0.02 6.76 -0.56
N THR A 46 1.00 5.91 -0.64
CA THR A 46 1.71 5.62 -1.89
C THR A 46 0.80 4.95 -2.92
N LEU A 47 -0.07 4.04 -2.48
CA LEU A 47 -1.08 3.42 -3.33
C LEU A 47 -2.06 4.45 -3.86
N ASN A 48 -2.63 5.31 -3.01
CA ASN A 48 -3.56 6.36 -3.44
C ASN A 48 -2.90 7.34 -4.42
N GLU A 49 -1.65 7.72 -4.21
CA GLU A 49 -0.89 8.57 -5.13
C GLU A 49 -0.66 7.86 -6.48
N SER A 50 -0.27 6.60 -6.43
CA SER A 50 -0.10 5.76 -7.63
C SER A 50 -1.41 5.57 -8.39
N LEU A 51 -2.52 5.34 -7.69
CA LEU A 51 -3.85 5.14 -8.27
C LEU A 51 -4.44 6.43 -8.87
N ASN A 52 -4.21 7.56 -8.26
CA ASN A 52 -4.58 8.86 -8.84
C ASN A 52 -3.80 9.13 -10.15
N THR A 53 -2.59 8.58 -10.26
CA THR A 53 -1.75 8.68 -11.46
C THR A 53 -2.10 7.59 -12.49
N LEU A 54 -2.61 6.43 -12.05
CA LEU A 54 -2.91 5.24 -12.87
C LEU A 54 -4.32 5.24 -13.46
N GLY A 55 -5.10 6.32 -13.33
CA GLY A 55 -6.46 6.33 -13.84
C GLY A 55 -7.34 5.28 -13.15
N ALA A 56 -7.59 5.46 -11.85
CA ALA A 56 -8.41 4.57 -11.01
C ALA A 56 -9.84 4.28 -11.53
N ASN A 57 -10.20 4.84 -12.68
CA ASN A 57 -11.51 4.75 -13.29
C ASN A 57 -11.45 4.00 -14.61
N THR A 58 -10.72 2.89 -14.66
CA THR A 58 -10.58 2.07 -15.84
C THR A 58 -11.35 0.75 -15.70
N PHE A 59 -11.87 0.26 -16.81
CA PHE A 59 -12.24 -1.13 -16.96
C PHE A 59 -11.54 -1.73 -18.17
N ASP A 60 -11.28 -3.02 -18.08
CA ASP A 60 -10.54 -3.74 -19.11
C ASP A 60 -11.44 -4.71 -19.85
N ILE A 61 -11.16 -4.89 -21.15
CA ILE A 61 -11.83 -5.86 -21.99
C ILE A 61 -10.76 -6.77 -22.63
N TRP A 62 -10.84 -8.05 -22.35
CA TRP A 62 -9.91 -9.03 -22.89
C TRP A 62 -10.60 -10.29 -23.38
N SER A 63 -9.82 -11.10 -24.06
CA SER A 63 -10.30 -12.38 -24.58
C SER A 63 -10.64 -13.34 -23.45
N LYS A 64 -11.83 -13.90 -23.45
CA LYS A 64 -12.19 -14.96 -22.51
C LYS A 64 -11.31 -16.18 -22.72
N ARG A 65 -10.50 -16.51 -21.69
CA ARG A 65 -9.62 -17.68 -21.72
C ARG A 65 -10.38 -18.92 -21.24
N SER A 66 -10.42 -19.95 -22.09
CA SER A 66 -10.83 -21.28 -21.63
C SER A 66 -9.74 -21.83 -20.71
N ARG A 67 -10.06 -22.11 -19.45
CA ARG A 67 -9.11 -22.68 -18.48
C ARG A 67 -8.78 -24.16 -18.72
N GLY A 68 -9.32 -24.79 -19.79
CA GLY A 68 -8.99 -26.15 -20.17
C GLY A 68 -9.34 -27.23 -19.14
N ARG A 69 -10.01 -26.87 -18.04
CA ARG A 69 -10.48 -27.83 -17.04
C ARG A 69 -11.82 -28.42 -17.49
N SER A 70 -11.76 -29.58 -18.11
CA SER A 70 -12.93 -30.45 -18.24
C SER A 70 -13.33 -30.95 -16.85
N GLN A 71 -14.25 -30.25 -16.18
CA GLN A 71 -14.91 -30.75 -15.00
C GLN A 71 -16.17 -31.51 -15.43
N ALA A 72 -16.28 -32.74 -15.05
CA ALA A 72 -17.47 -33.60 -15.26
C ALA A 72 -18.00 -33.75 -16.69
N GLY A 73 -17.12 -33.95 -17.70
CA GLY A 73 -17.55 -34.28 -19.07
C GLY A 73 -18.10 -33.13 -19.92
N VAL A 74 -18.16 -31.91 -19.40
CA VAL A 74 -18.56 -30.72 -20.18
C VAL A 74 -17.30 -30.12 -20.82
N LYS A 75 -17.24 -30.15 -22.16
CA LYS A 75 -16.17 -29.44 -22.91
C LYS A 75 -16.40 -27.93 -22.76
N GLU A 76 -15.46 -27.25 -22.14
CA GLU A 76 -15.47 -25.80 -22.06
C GLU A 76 -15.39 -25.20 -23.48
N LYS A 77 -16.23 -24.19 -23.75
CA LYS A 77 -16.27 -23.52 -25.05
C LYS A 77 -14.99 -22.72 -25.26
N VAL A 78 -14.23 -23.01 -26.31
CA VAL A 78 -13.06 -22.22 -26.68
C VAL A 78 -13.52 -20.94 -27.37
N TYR A 79 -13.21 -19.80 -26.79
CA TYR A 79 -13.51 -18.51 -27.35
C TYR A 79 -12.36 -18.03 -28.27
N LYS A 80 -12.71 -17.30 -29.33
CA LYS A 80 -11.72 -16.68 -30.21
C LYS A 80 -11.06 -15.48 -29.47
N ARG A 81 -9.78 -15.29 -29.72
CA ARG A 81 -9.06 -14.11 -29.27
C ARG A 81 -9.66 -12.84 -29.87
N LEU A 82 -9.49 -11.72 -29.19
CA LEU A 82 -9.78 -10.41 -29.77
C LEU A 82 -8.86 -10.16 -30.96
N MET A 83 -9.44 -9.72 -32.06
CA MET A 83 -8.69 -9.44 -33.30
C MET A 83 -8.47 -7.92 -33.41
N MET A 84 -7.40 -7.53 -34.12
CA MET A 84 -7.10 -6.13 -34.39
C MET A 84 -8.26 -5.37 -35.04
N THR A 85 -8.99 -6.01 -35.95
CA THR A 85 -10.16 -5.44 -36.60
C THR A 85 -11.34 -5.19 -35.64
N GLU A 86 -11.48 -6.03 -34.62
CA GLU A 86 -12.53 -5.86 -33.58
C GLU A 86 -12.21 -4.70 -32.66
N ILE A 87 -10.95 -4.60 -32.20
CA ILE A 87 -10.53 -3.52 -31.30
C ILE A 87 -10.53 -2.14 -31.97
N LEU A 88 -10.11 -2.05 -33.24
CA LEU A 88 -10.16 -0.79 -33.98
C LEU A 88 -11.60 -0.32 -34.23
N ARG A 89 -12.53 -1.27 -34.51
CA ARG A 89 -13.95 -0.93 -34.60
C ARG A 89 -14.54 -0.48 -33.26
N PHE A 90 -14.08 -1.09 -32.17
CA PHE A 90 -14.48 -0.66 -30.83
C PHE A 90 -14.00 0.76 -30.54
N GLU A 91 -12.73 1.07 -30.80
CA GLU A 91 -12.15 2.41 -30.63
C GLU A 91 -12.89 3.47 -31.45
N ASP A 92 -13.27 3.15 -32.70
CA ASP A 92 -13.98 4.06 -33.60
C ASP A 92 -15.44 4.28 -33.22
N GLN A 93 -16.13 3.25 -32.73
CA GLN A 93 -17.59 3.27 -32.47
C GLN A 93 -17.97 3.54 -31.02
N PHE A 94 -17.01 3.51 -30.10
CA PHE A 94 -17.27 3.78 -28.69
C PHE A 94 -17.36 5.28 -28.46
N THR A 95 -18.59 5.77 -28.24
CA THR A 95 -18.89 7.22 -28.16
C THR A 95 -18.98 7.76 -26.74
N PHE A 96 -18.90 6.90 -25.75
CA PHE A 96 -18.96 7.32 -24.34
C PHE A 96 -17.79 8.25 -23.98
N PRO A 97 -17.99 9.25 -23.10
CA PRO A 97 -16.91 10.13 -22.63
C PRO A 97 -15.84 9.38 -21.83
N ALA A 98 -14.89 8.80 -22.55
CA ALA A 98 -13.81 7.98 -22.02
C ALA A 98 -12.60 8.00 -22.94
N THR A 99 -11.45 7.63 -22.42
CA THR A 99 -10.22 7.44 -23.20
C THR A 99 -9.99 5.95 -23.39
N VAL A 100 -9.91 5.50 -24.65
CA VAL A 100 -9.70 4.09 -25.00
C VAL A 100 -8.21 3.85 -25.23
N SER A 101 -7.61 3.01 -24.42
CA SER A 101 -6.27 2.50 -24.58
C SER A 101 -6.30 1.07 -25.14
N ILE A 102 -5.37 0.77 -26.01
CA ILE A 102 -5.24 -0.56 -26.60
C ILE A 102 -3.81 -1.02 -26.44
N ASN A 103 -3.62 -2.21 -25.92
CA ASN A 103 -2.32 -2.85 -25.84
C ASN A 103 -2.37 -4.30 -26.31
N ALA A 104 -1.21 -4.81 -26.70
CA ALA A 104 -1.04 -6.20 -27.08
C ALA A 104 0.37 -6.68 -26.69
N TYR A 105 0.42 -7.76 -25.98
CA TYR A 105 1.69 -8.38 -25.58
C TYR A 105 2.32 -9.12 -26.75
N LEU A 106 3.52 -8.72 -27.15
CA LEU A 106 4.27 -9.36 -28.24
C LEU A 106 5.23 -10.45 -27.72
N THR A 107 6.02 -10.16 -26.72
CA THR A 107 6.99 -11.10 -26.13
C THR A 107 7.54 -10.57 -24.79
N GLY A 108 7.95 -11.48 -23.89
CA GLY A 108 8.64 -11.14 -22.63
C GLY A 108 10.11 -11.57 -22.60
N ILE A 109 10.63 -12.05 -23.73
CA ILE A 109 12.00 -12.57 -23.85
C ILE A 109 12.80 -11.84 -24.92
N ALA A 110 12.52 -10.54 -25.11
CA ALA A 110 13.27 -9.73 -26.05
C ALA A 110 14.60 -9.26 -25.48
N GLU A 111 15.58 -9.10 -26.37
CA GLU A 111 16.84 -8.42 -26.13
C GLU A 111 16.83 -7.09 -26.90
N VAL A 112 17.19 -6.01 -26.21
CA VAL A 112 17.39 -4.70 -26.84
C VAL A 112 18.90 -4.48 -26.99
N LYS A 113 19.32 -4.14 -28.23
CA LYS A 113 20.73 -3.93 -28.59
C LYS A 113 20.94 -2.53 -29.12
N ARG A 114 22.07 -1.93 -28.74
CA ARG A 114 22.58 -0.70 -29.32
C ARG A 114 24.09 -0.75 -29.34
N LEU A 115 24.67 -0.63 -30.52
CA LEU A 115 26.12 -0.77 -30.71
C LEU A 115 26.66 -2.07 -30.07
N SER A 116 27.56 -1.94 -29.09
CA SER A 116 28.10 -3.05 -28.30
C SER A 116 27.30 -3.39 -27.05
N TYR A 117 26.34 -2.53 -26.65
CA TYR A 117 25.52 -2.72 -25.47
C TYR A 117 24.29 -3.58 -25.77
N LYS A 118 23.90 -4.38 -24.79
CA LYS A 118 22.70 -5.24 -24.90
C LYS A 118 22.10 -5.49 -23.51
N THR A 119 20.78 -5.63 -23.48
CA THR A 119 20.06 -6.05 -22.28
C THR A 119 20.09 -7.56 -22.10
N ASN A 120 19.68 -8.03 -20.94
CA ASN A 120 19.28 -9.43 -20.77
C ASN A 120 18.04 -9.75 -21.62
N PRO A 121 17.84 -11.01 -22.04
CA PRO A 121 16.67 -11.41 -22.82
C PRO A 121 15.42 -11.59 -21.94
N ASN A 122 15.07 -10.56 -21.18
CA ASN A 122 13.92 -10.51 -20.29
C ASN A 122 13.08 -9.23 -20.48
N ILE A 123 13.26 -8.57 -21.62
CA ILE A 123 12.53 -7.35 -21.92
C ILE A 123 11.16 -7.69 -22.48
N SER A 124 10.11 -7.14 -21.86
CA SER A 124 8.75 -7.20 -22.34
C SER A 124 8.55 -6.20 -23.50
N VAL A 125 8.03 -6.66 -24.63
CA VAL A 125 7.68 -5.79 -25.75
C VAL A 125 6.17 -5.78 -25.91
N GLN A 126 5.58 -4.59 -25.89
CA GLN A 126 4.15 -4.39 -26.07
C GLN A 126 3.87 -3.46 -27.24
N GLY A 127 2.85 -3.83 -28.03
CA GLY A 127 2.25 -2.94 -29.01
C GLY A 127 1.17 -2.10 -28.35
N VAL A 128 1.19 -0.78 -28.59
CA VAL A 128 0.29 0.16 -27.91
C VAL A 128 -0.27 1.19 -28.88
N ASN A 129 -1.41 1.82 -28.50
CA ASN A 129 -1.93 3.02 -29.16
C ASN A 129 -1.38 4.30 -28.48
N ALA A 130 -1.74 5.47 -28.98
CA ALA A 130 -1.23 6.75 -28.47
C ALA A 130 -1.71 7.08 -27.05
N GLN A 131 -2.85 6.55 -26.64
CA GLN A 131 -3.49 6.81 -25.34
C GLN A 131 -2.92 5.95 -24.21
N TYR A 132 -2.17 4.90 -24.53
CA TYR A 132 -1.68 3.92 -23.57
C TYR A 132 -0.92 4.54 -22.40
N LEU A 133 0.05 5.41 -22.68
CA LEU A 133 0.85 6.05 -21.63
C LEU A 133 -0.02 6.87 -20.66
N ALA A 134 -1.03 7.56 -21.18
CA ALA A 134 -1.92 8.38 -20.37
C ALA A 134 -2.86 7.54 -19.50
N VAL A 135 -3.43 6.45 -20.07
CA VAL A 135 -4.35 5.57 -19.35
C VAL A 135 -3.62 4.76 -18.28
N GLU A 136 -2.39 4.28 -18.57
CA GLU A 136 -1.55 3.57 -17.61
C GLU A 136 -0.79 4.50 -16.63
N GLY A 137 -0.98 5.82 -16.73
CA GLY A 137 -0.31 6.80 -15.87
C GLY A 137 1.22 6.77 -16.00
N LEU A 138 1.73 6.45 -17.19
CA LEU A 138 3.17 6.37 -17.46
C LEU A 138 3.72 7.73 -17.89
N ASN A 139 4.56 8.32 -17.06
CA ASN A 139 5.24 9.58 -17.35
C ASN A 139 6.55 9.33 -18.09
N LEU A 140 6.93 10.28 -18.94
CA LEU A 140 8.21 10.26 -19.66
C LEU A 140 9.25 11.10 -18.91
N ASP A 141 10.47 10.61 -18.90
CA ASP A 141 11.66 11.32 -18.40
C ASP A 141 12.38 12.05 -19.55
N PHE A 142 12.40 11.41 -20.73
CA PHE A 142 12.97 11.97 -21.96
C PHE A 142 12.01 11.83 -23.12
N GLY A 143 12.02 12.82 -24.01
CA GLY A 143 11.34 12.74 -25.30
C GLY A 143 9.84 12.99 -25.26
N ARG A 144 9.10 12.27 -26.10
CA ARG A 144 7.66 12.43 -26.32
C ARG A 144 6.93 11.11 -26.48
N ASN A 145 5.61 11.16 -26.34
CA ASN A 145 4.71 10.07 -26.67
C ASN A 145 4.61 9.81 -28.19
N PHE A 146 4.01 8.69 -28.57
CA PHE A 146 3.70 8.36 -29.94
C PHE A 146 2.81 9.40 -30.58
N ALA A 147 3.19 9.84 -31.80
CA ALA A 147 2.30 10.68 -32.60
C ALA A 147 1.22 9.80 -33.28
N PRO A 148 0.00 10.31 -33.45
CA PRO A 148 -1.09 9.58 -34.11
C PRO A 148 -0.68 8.99 -35.47
N ILE A 149 0.11 9.73 -36.25
CA ILE A 149 0.60 9.29 -37.55
C ILE A 149 1.56 8.08 -37.46
N GLU A 150 2.37 8.01 -36.40
CA GLU A 150 3.30 6.89 -36.14
C GLU A 150 2.53 5.61 -35.78
N ILE A 151 1.42 5.74 -35.04
CA ILE A 151 0.52 4.63 -34.71
C ILE A 151 -0.24 4.18 -35.97
N GLN A 152 -0.82 5.11 -36.73
CA GLN A 152 -1.66 4.82 -37.88
C GLN A 152 -0.90 4.21 -39.05
N TYR A 153 0.32 4.65 -39.33
CA TYR A 153 1.13 4.16 -40.45
C TYR A 153 2.23 3.16 -40.05
N GLY A 154 2.33 2.83 -38.78
CA GLY A 154 3.29 1.84 -38.31
C GLY A 154 4.73 2.35 -38.35
N GLY A 155 4.98 3.53 -37.79
CA GLY A 155 6.33 4.07 -37.63
C GLY A 155 7.20 3.14 -36.77
N ARG A 156 8.43 2.87 -37.21
CA ARG A 156 9.40 2.08 -36.43
C ARG A 156 10.03 2.93 -35.33
N VAL A 157 9.22 3.27 -34.33
CA VAL A 157 9.61 4.06 -33.15
C VAL A 157 9.35 3.27 -31.89
N THR A 158 10.06 3.61 -30.82
CA THR A 158 9.91 2.93 -29.53
C THR A 158 10.04 3.91 -28.38
N VAL A 159 9.30 3.64 -27.30
CA VAL A 159 9.47 4.23 -25.97
C VAL A 159 10.05 3.15 -25.06
N LEU A 160 11.16 3.44 -24.40
CA LEU A 160 11.89 2.48 -23.57
C LEU A 160 11.56 2.67 -22.08
N GLY A 161 11.54 1.57 -21.33
CA GLY A 161 11.55 1.60 -19.89
C GLY A 161 12.87 2.10 -19.32
N ARG A 162 12.87 2.63 -18.11
CA ARG A 162 14.05 3.23 -17.48
C ARG A 162 15.23 2.26 -17.39
N LYS A 163 15.00 1.03 -16.92
CA LYS A 163 16.07 0.01 -16.81
C LYS A 163 16.61 -0.45 -18.16
N VAL A 164 15.77 -0.42 -19.22
CA VAL A 164 16.22 -0.72 -20.59
C VAL A 164 17.15 0.39 -21.07
N TYR A 165 16.78 1.66 -20.85
CA TYR A 165 17.63 2.80 -21.17
C TYR A 165 18.99 2.72 -20.46
N GLU A 166 19.01 2.50 -19.15
CA GLU A 166 20.24 2.41 -18.35
C GLU A 166 21.15 1.24 -18.77
N ALA A 167 20.59 0.20 -19.38
CA ALA A 167 21.38 -0.96 -19.85
C ALA A 167 22.03 -0.76 -21.22
N VAL A 168 21.48 0.14 -22.09
CA VAL A 168 21.95 0.29 -23.48
C VAL A 168 22.47 1.68 -23.82
N PHE A 169 22.34 2.64 -22.90
CA PHE A 169 22.88 3.99 -23.03
C PHE A 169 23.82 4.31 -21.86
N ASP A 170 24.84 5.12 -22.12
CA ASP A 170 25.69 5.62 -21.04
C ASP A 170 24.95 6.67 -20.18
N ASN A 171 25.38 6.80 -18.92
CA ASN A 171 24.79 7.77 -18.00
C ASN A 171 24.85 9.18 -18.62
N ASN A 172 23.66 9.80 -18.78
CA ASN A 172 23.46 11.15 -19.32
C ASN A 172 23.50 11.27 -20.87
N GLU A 173 23.50 10.21 -21.63
CA GLU A 173 23.33 10.30 -23.08
C GLU A 173 21.87 10.54 -23.44
N ASP A 174 21.60 11.50 -24.35
CA ASP A 174 20.25 11.72 -24.87
C ASP A 174 19.82 10.53 -25.77
N PRO A 175 18.81 9.75 -25.37
CA PRO A 175 18.35 8.59 -26.14
C PRO A 175 17.47 8.98 -27.33
N VAL A 176 16.94 10.20 -27.36
CA VAL A 176 15.94 10.63 -28.35
C VAL A 176 16.57 10.72 -29.75
N GLY A 177 15.93 10.03 -30.70
CA GLY A 177 16.43 9.97 -32.08
C GLY A 177 17.43 8.86 -32.36
N GLN A 178 18.01 8.24 -31.34
CA GLN A 178 18.96 7.13 -31.47
C GLN A 178 18.27 5.85 -31.94
N GLN A 179 19.02 4.94 -32.56
CA GLN A 179 18.52 3.68 -33.04
C GLN A 179 18.84 2.52 -32.09
N VAL A 180 17.87 1.69 -31.82
CA VAL A 180 18.00 0.43 -31.06
C VAL A 180 17.44 -0.72 -31.87
N THR A 181 17.97 -1.90 -31.67
CA THR A 181 17.48 -3.14 -32.29
C THR A 181 16.69 -3.95 -31.28
N ILE A 182 15.42 -4.21 -31.58
CA ILE A 182 14.52 -5.03 -30.77
C ILE A 182 14.07 -6.21 -31.62
N LYS A 183 14.32 -7.43 -31.17
CA LYS A 183 13.94 -8.66 -31.90
C LYS A 183 14.41 -8.65 -33.37
N GLY A 184 15.62 -8.14 -33.62
CA GLY A 184 16.22 -8.07 -34.98
C GLY A 184 15.72 -6.92 -35.84
N ASN A 185 14.81 -6.08 -35.39
CA ASN A 185 14.30 -4.92 -36.11
C ASN A 185 14.83 -3.62 -35.50
N GLN A 186 15.14 -2.65 -36.35
CA GLN A 186 15.61 -1.32 -35.94
C GLN A 186 14.43 -0.42 -35.60
N PHE A 187 14.53 0.25 -34.46
CA PHE A 187 13.57 1.24 -33.94
C PHE A 187 14.30 2.52 -33.55
N ARG A 188 13.69 3.66 -33.85
CA ARG A 188 14.16 4.96 -33.36
C ARG A 188 13.54 5.24 -31.99
N VAL A 189 14.33 5.52 -31.00
CA VAL A 189 13.87 5.92 -29.67
C VAL A 189 13.24 7.30 -29.75
N ILE A 190 12.00 7.45 -29.27
CA ILE A 190 11.27 8.72 -29.19
C ILE A 190 11.04 9.20 -27.77
N GLY A 191 11.19 8.32 -26.78
CA GLY A 191 11.03 8.65 -25.38
C GLY A 191 11.56 7.57 -24.46
N VAL A 192 11.76 7.92 -23.20
CA VAL A 192 12.10 7.02 -22.11
C VAL A 192 11.14 7.26 -20.96
N MET A 193 10.57 6.20 -20.42
CA MET A 193 9.65 6.26 -19.28
C MET A 193 10.41 6.61 -18.00
N LYS A 194 9.77 7.40 -17.15
CA LYS A 194 10.25 7.66 -15.80
C LYS A 194 10.19 6.36 -14.97
N LEU A 195 11.15 6.18 -14.07
CA LEU A 195 11.18 5.04 -13.16
C LEU A 195 9.88 4.96 -12.35
N LYS A 196 9.16 3.83 -12.45
CA LYS A 196 7.89 3.61 -11.74
C LYS A 196 8.06 2.71 -10.51
N GLY A 197 9.13 1.90 -10.46
CA GLY A 197 9.38 0.94 -9.38
C GLY A 197 8.60 -0.37 -9.53
N ASN A 198 8.82 -1.29 -8.58
CA ASN A 198 8.30 -2.67 -8.65
C ASN A 198 6.95 -2.85 -7.93
N ILE A 199 6.18 -1.80 -7.70
CA ILE A 199 4.90 -1.88 -6.94
C ILE A 199 3.78 -2.53 -7.75
N ALA A 200 3.88 -2.54 -9.09
CA ALA A 200 2.92 -3.20 -9.95
C ALA A 200 3.51 -4.51 -10.50
N GLU A 201 2.67 -5.53 -10.70
CA GLU A 201 3.06 -6.80 -11.33
C GLU A 201 3.70 -6.61 -12.71
N ASP A 202 3.35 -5.53 -13.41
CA ASP A 202 3.95 -5.15 -14.68
C ASP A 202 5.26 -4.38 -14.45
N ASN A 203 6.36 -5.00 -14.82
CA ASN A 203 7.68 -4.39 -14.73
C ASN A 203 7.90 -3.37 -15.87
N TYR A 204 7.20 -2.22 -15.77
CA TYR A 204 7.27 -1.15 -16.78
C TYR A 204 8.70 -0.66 -17.05
N ASP A 205 9.57 -0.77 -16.06
CA ASP A 205 10.97 -0.36 -16.19
C ASP A 205 11.78 -1.27 -17.14
N GLN A 206 11.35 -2.55 -17.31
CA GLN A 206 11.97 -3.54 -18.19
C GLN A 206 11.12 -3.80 -19.45
N MET A 207 10.55 -2.75 -20.02
CA MET A 207 9.62 -2.82 -21.12
C MET A 207 10.06 -1.95 -22.30
N ALA A 208 9.68 -2.35 -23.50
CA ALA A 208 9.80 -1.54 -24.70
C ALA A 208 8.41 -1.47 -25.37
N LEU A 209 7.93 -0.25 -25.57
CA LEU A 209 6.66 0.02 -26.23
C LEU A 209 6.90 0.35 -27.69
N ILE A 210 6.08 -0.24 -28.58
CA ILE A 210 6.10 -0.01 -30.03
C ILE A 210 4.68 0.24 -30.53
N PRO A 211 4.49 0.86 -31.71
CA PRO A 211 3.16 1.02 -32.28
C PRO A 211 2.44 -0.31 -32.48
N LEU A 212 1.14 -0.34 -32.17
CA LEU A 212 0.30 -1.54 -32.21
C LEU A 212 0.35 -2.26 -33.59
N ILE A 213 0.33 -1.50 -34.68
CA ILE A 213 0.42 -2.03 -36.05
C ILE A 213 1.76 -2.75 -36.27
N VAL A 214 2.86 -2.15 -35.76
CA VAL A 214 4.19 -2.77 -35.91
C VAL A 214 4.27 -4.05 -35.08
N ALA A 215 3.72 -4.05 -33.87
CA ALA A 215 3.65 -5.26 -33.05
C ALA A 215 2.89 -6.38 -33.78
N ASN A 216 1.75 -6.04 -34.41
CA ASN A 216 0.98 -7.01 -35.19
C ASN A 216 1.74 -7.56 -36.42
N GLN A 217 2.55 -6.73 -37.08
CA GLN A 217 3.40 -7.16 -38.20
C GLN A 217 4.54 -8.08 -37.71
N LEU A 218 5.08 -7.85 -36.50
CA LEU A 218 6.16 -8.65 -35.93
C LEU A 218 5.67 -9.93 -35.24
N ALA A 219 4.36 -10.05 -35.07
CA ALA A 219 3.76 -11.23 -34.44
C ALA A 219 3.93 -12.44 -35.37
N THR A 220 4.44 -13.53 -34.81
CA THR A 220 4.62 -14.80 -35.50
C THR A 220 3.62 -15.83 -34.98
N GLY A 221 3.05 -16.63 -35.89
CA GLY A 221 2.19 -17.75 -35.52
C GLY A 221 0.73 -17.38 -35.26
N ARG A 222 0.26 -17.48 -34.01
CA ARG A 222 -1.18 -17.37 -33.67
C ARG A 222 -1.74 -15.96 -33.62
N GLY A 223 -0.95 -14.93 -33.96
CA GLY A 223 -1.32 -13.52 -33.79
C GLY A 223 -1.22 -13.05 -32.33
N LEU A 224 -1.53 -11.78 -32.10
CA LEU A 224 -1.52 -11.17 -30.76
C LEU A 224 -2.86 -11.39 -30.05
N ASP A 225 -2.81 -11.33 -28.74
CA ASP A 225 -3.98 -11.17 -27.87
C ASP A 225 -4.04 -9.69 -27.45
N TYR A 226 -5.16 -9.05 -27.76
CA TYR A 226 -5.34 -7.63 -27.55
C TYR A 226 -6.16 -7.38 -26.29
N ASN A 227 -5.79 -6.36 -25.54
CA ASN A 227 -6.55 -5.83 -24.42
C ASN A 227 -6.99 -4.40 -24.74
N ILE A 228 -8.18 -4.04 -24.28
CA ILE A 228 -8.72 -2.69 -24.36
C ILE A 228 -8.92 -2.23 -22.94
N SER A 229 -8.27 -1.12 -22.57
CA SER A 229 -8.48 -0.46 -21.27
C SER A 229 -9.21 0.86 -21.51
N VAL A 230 -10.32 1.06 -20.83
CA VAL A 230 -11.20 2.22 -21.02
C VAL A 230 -11.18 3.06 -19.74
N ALA A 231 -10.59 4.25 -19.81
CA ALA A 231 -10.57 5.22 -18.72
C ALA A 231 -11.79 6.14 -18.82
N VAL A 232 -12.74 5.97 -17.90
CA VAL A 232 -13.98 6.75 -17.88
C VAL A 232 -13.72 8.11 -17.22
N THR A 233 -14.19 9.20 -17.87
CA THR A 233 -13.97 10.56 -17.36
C THR A 233 -14.70 10.82 -16.04
N ASP A 234 -15.88 10.21 -15.84
CA ASP A 234 -16.71 10.38 -14.65
C ASP A 234 -16.89 9.01 -13.96
N PRO A 235 -16.23 8.76 -12.79
CA PRO A 235 -16.33 7.49 -12.08
C PRO A 235 -17.73 7.03 -11.76
N THR A 236 -18.65 7.97 -11.54
CA THR A 236 -20.05 7.66 -11.18
C THR A 236 -20.83 7.02 -12.33
N LYS A 237 -20.32 7.14 -13.56
CA LYS A 237 -20.90 6.57 -14.77
C LYS A 237 -20.23 5.29 -15.26
N MET A 238 -19.35 4.69 -14.45
CA MET A 238 -18.60 3.49 -14.78
C MET A 238 -19.51 2.35 -15.25
N GLU A 239 -20.54 2.01 -14.47
CA GLU A 239 -21.51 0.95 -14.82
C GLU A 239 -22.23 1.22 -16.15
N MET A 240 -22.53 2.47 -16.45
CA MET A 240 -23.15 2.86 -17.70
C MET A 240 -22.19 2.68 -18.88
N ALA A 241 -20.93 3.08 -18.71
CA ALA A 241 -19.88 2.90 -19.69
C ALA A 241 -19.61 1.42 -19.97
N MET A 242 -19.53 0.59 -18.93
CA MET A 242 -19.36 -0.87 -19.04
C MET A 242 -20.55 -1.53 -19.76
N GLY A 243 -21.79 -1.05 -19.49
CA GLY A 243 -22.99 -1.52 -20.19
C GLY A 243 -22.96 -1.21 -21.68
N GLU A 244 -22.59 0.04 -22.06
CA GLU A 244 -22.43 0.44 -23.46
C GLU A 244 -21.30 -0.34 -24.15
N ALA A 245 -20.13 -0.46 -23.50
CA ALA A 245 -18.98 -1.22 -23.99
C ALA A 245 -19.34 -2.69 -24.22
N THR A 246 -20.10 -3.29 -23.29
CA THR A 246 -20.59 -4.68 -23.43
C THR A 246 -21.53 -4.82 -24.63
N GLY A 247 -22.47 -3.92 -24.81
CA GLY A 247 -23.41 -3.93 -25.94
C GLY A 247 -22.68 -3.79 -27.28
N LEU A 248 -21.76 -2.83 -27.37
CA LEU A 248 -20.96 -2.58 -28.54
C LEU A 248 -20.06 -3.79 -28.88
N MET A 249 -19.32 -4.34 -27.90
CA MET A 249 -18.44 -5.47 -28.12
C MET A 249 -19.21 -6.73 -28.53
N ARG A 250 -20.38 -6.99 -27.94
CA ARG A 250 -21.28 -8.08 -28.40
C ARG A 250 -21.72 -7.91 -29.85
N SER A 251 -22.02 -6.66 -30.27
CA SER A 251 -22.38 -6.34 -31.66
C SER A 251 -21.20 -6.61 -32.62
N ILE A 252 -20.00 -6.13 -32.26
CA ILE A 252 -18.78 -6.33 -33.08
C ILE A 252 -18.44 -7.81 -33.22
N ARG A 253 -18.54 -8.58 -32.14
CA ARG A 253 -18.24 -10.01 -32.11
C ARG A 253 -19.40 -10.90 -32.59
N ARG A 254 -20.56 -10.31 -32.81
CA ARG A 254 -21.79 -11.01 -33.21
C ARG A 254 -22.21 -12.11 -32.24
N ASP A 255 -22.09 -11.81 -30.94
CA ASP A 255 -22.52 -12.72 -29.89
C ASP A 255 -24.05 -12.87 -29.90
N ARG A 256 -24.52 -14.12 -29.85
CA ARG A 256 -25.96 -14.42 -29.90
C ARG A 256 -26.66 -13.96 -28.61
N LEU A 257 -27.89 -13.51 -28.75
CA LEU A 257 -28.76 -13.20 -27.60
C LEU A 257 -28.94 -14.46 -26.73
N GLY A 258 -28.89 -14.28 -25.42
CA GLY A 258 -29.00 -15.38 -24.44
C GLY A 258 -27.74 -16.21 -24.25
N GLN A 259 -26.65 -15.96 -25.00
CA GLN A 259 -25.36 -16.60 -24.76
C GLN A 259 -24.46 -15.72 -23.92
N PRO A 260 -23.60 -16.31 -23.09
CA PRO A 260 -22.59 -15.54 -22.35
C PRO A 260 -21.65 -14.82 -23.31
N ASN A 261 -21.06 -13.71 -22.85
CA ASN A 261 -20.09 -12.92 -23.61
C ASN A 261 -18.91 -13.79 -24.04
N SER A 262 -18.42 -13.54 -25.26
CA SER A 262 -17.21 -14.19 -25.80
C SER A 262 -15.92 -13.50 -25.36
N PHE A 263 -16.02 -12.45 -24.57
CA PHE A 263 -14.97 -11.66 -23.95
C PHE A 263 -15.24 -11.52 -22.45
N GLU A 264 -14.24 -11.17 -21.70
CA GLU A 264 -14.36 -10.75 -20.30
C GLU A 264 -14.25 -9.23 -20.26
N LEU A 265 -15.08 -8.63 -19.45
CA LEU A 265 -15.06 -7.21 -19.13
C LEU A 265 -15.09 -7.12 -17.62
N ASP A 266 -14.07 -6.51 -17.07
CA ASP A 266 -13.90 -6.41 -15.64
C ASP A 266 -13.48 -5.00 -15.29
N LYS A 267 -14.01 -4.51 -14.21
CA LYS A 267 -13.55 -3.27 -13.62
C LYS A 267 -12.17 -3.53 -13.03
N SER A 268 -11.26 -2.63 -13.17
CA SER A 268 -9.99 -2.71 -12.46
C SER A 268 -10.27 -2.62 -10.96
N ASP A 269 -10.65 -3.76 -10.36
CA ASP A 269 -10.99 -3.89 -8.93
C ASP A 269 -9.73 -3.84 -8.05
N THR A 270 -8.59 -3.49 -8.64
CA THR A 270 -7.32 -3.31 -7.92
C THR A 270 -7.47 -2.41 -6.69
N LEU A 271 -8.39 -1.43 -6.75
CA LEU A 271 -8.71 -0.57 -5.61
C LEU A 271 -9.45 -1.31 -4.50
N GLU A 272 -10.46 -2.13 -4.85
CA GLU A 272 -11.24 -2.88 -3.86
C GLU A 272 -10.40 -3.99 -3.25
N GLU A 273 -9.65 -4.75 -4.06
CA GLU A 273 -8.72 -5.78 -3.58
C GLU A 273 -7.62 -5.21 -2.68
N LEU A 274 -7.02 -4.08 -3.08
CA LEU A 274 -6.04 -3.39 -2.26
C LEU A 274 -6.65 -2.85 -0.95
N ALA A 275 -7.86 -2.29 -1.00
CA ALA A 275 -8.56 -1.82 0.19
C ALA A 275 -8.87 -2.97 1.16
N GLU A 276 -9.26 -4.16 0.66
CA GLU A 276 -9.46 -5.36 1.48
C GLU A 276 -8.14 -5.82 2.11
N ILE A 277 -7.05 -5.94 1.34
CA ILE A 277 -5.73 -6.31 1.86
C ILE A 277 -5.26 -5.31 2.90
N MET A 278 -5.38 -4.01 2.63
CA MET A 278 -5.05 -2.95 3.59
C MET A 278 -5.89 -3.04 4.86
N GLY A 279 -7.17 -3.37 4.72
CA GLY A 279 -8.06 -3.64 5.86
C GLY A 279 -7.53 -4.79 6.73
N VAL A 280 -7.18 -5.91 6.13
CA VAL A 280 -6.62 -7.08 6.85
C VAL A 280 -5.32 -6.72 7.57
N ILE A 281 -4.39 -6.02 6.91
CA ILE A 281 -3.10 -5.60 7.50
C ILE A 281 -3.34 -4.63 8.66
N THR A 282 -4.26 -3.68 8.51
CA THR A 282 -4.64 -2.73 9.56
C THR A 282 -5.19 -3.46 10.79
N TRP A 283 -6.14 -4.38 10.61
CA TRP A 283 -6.70 -5.17 11.72
C TRP A 283 -5.66 -6.06 12.38
N ALA A 284 -4.75 -6.66 11.62
CA ALA A 284 -3.62 -7.42 12.16
C ALA A 284 -2.70 -6.53 13.01
N GLY A 285 -2.36 -5.33 12.53
CA GLY A 285 -1.55 -4.35 13.27
C GLY A 285 -2.22 -3.91 14.58
N ILE A 286 -3.52 -3.60 14.55
CA ILE A 286 -4.31 -3.29 15.75
C ILE A 286 -4.33 -4.48 16.72
N GLY A 287 -4.52 -5.71 16.21
CA GLY A 287 -4.52 -6.93 17.02
C GLY A 287 -3.19 -7.16 17.75
N ILE A 288 -2.07 -7.04 17.04
CA ILE A 288 -0.72 -7.14 17.62
C ILE A 288 -0.52 -6.06 18.68
N GLY A 289 -0.86 -4.80 18.35
CA GLY A 289 -0.77 -3.68 19.26
C GLY A 289 -1.62 -3.88 20.53
N PHE A 290 -2.84 -4.40 20.38
CA PHE A 290 -3.71 -4.69 21.52
C PHE A 290 -3.14 -5.79 22.44
N ILE A 291 -2.63 -6.88 21.88
CA ILE A 291 -2.02 -7.97 22.65
C ILE A 291 -0.78 -7.48 23.40
N THR A 292 0.08 -6.71 22.76
CA THR A 292 1.28 -6.14 23.40
C THR A 292 0.93 -5.15 24.52
N LEU A 293 -0.11 -4.34 24.31
CA LEU A 293 -0.61 -3.42 25.34
C LEU A 293 -1.27 -4.14 26.51
N LEU A 294 -1.99 -5.24 26.29
CA LEU A 294 -2.50 -6.09 27.37
C LEU A 294 -1.34 -6.66 28.21
N GLY A 295 -0.31 -7.19 27.56
CA GLY A 295 0.89 -7.67 28.24
C GLY A 295 1.56 -6.56 29.08
N SER A 296 1.69 -5.38 28.50
CA SER A 296 2.23 -4.19 29.19
C SER A 296 1.39 -3.76 30.39
N SER A 297 0.05 -3.81 30.25
CA SER A 297 -0.90 -3.48 31.33
C SER A 297 -0.78 -4.43 32.51
N ILE A 298 -0.67 -5.74 32.24
CA ILE A 298 -0.50 -6.77 33.29
C ILE A 298 0.87 -6.59 33.99
N ALA A 299 1.92 -6.35 33.22
CA ALA A 299 3.26 -6.12 33.77
C ALA A 299 3.28 -4.88 34.69
N LEU A 300 2.68 -3.77 34.21
CA LEU A 300 2.56 -2.53 35.01
C LEU A 300 1.75 -2.77 36.30
N MET A 301 0.62 -3.48 36.20
CA MET A 301 -0.20 -3.82 37.38
C MET A 301 0.60 -4.61 38.42
N ASN A 302 1.37 -5.63 38.00
CA ASN A 302 2.20 -6.42 38.89
C ASN A 302 3.30 -5.58 39.56
N ILE A 303 3.96 -4.71 38.80
CA ILE A 303 4.99 -3.80 39.34
C ILE A 303 4.40 -2.80 40.33
N MET A 304 3.21 -2.27 40.04
CA MET A 304 2.51 -1.38 40.95
C MET A 304 2.06 -2.08 42.24
N LEU A 305 1.62 -3.36 42.19
CA LEU A 305 1.29 -4.16 43.37
C LEU A 305 2.50 -4.31 44.28
N VAL A 306 3.67 -4.64 43.73
CA VAL A 306 4.92 -4.73 44.49
C VAL A 306 5.29 -3.37 45.08
N SER A 307 5.12 -2.27 44.33
CA SER A 307 5.36 -0.90 44.85
C SER A 307 4.47 -0.56 46.03
N VAL A 308 3.19 -0.96 45.99
CA VAL A 308 2.26 -0.74 47.14
C VAL A 308 2.71 -1.53 48.37
N THR A 309 3.16 -2.78 48.24
CA THR A 309 3.63 -3.56 49.39
C THR A 309 4.89 -3.01 49.98
N GLU A 310 5.86 -2.53 49.19
CA GLU A 310 7.08 -1.89 49.66
C GLU A 310 6.84 -0.55 50.38
N ARG A 311 5.79 0.17 49.97
CA ARG A 311 5.43 1.49 50.57
C ARG A 311 4.27 1.39 51.57
N THR A 312 3.96 0.20 52.06
CA THR A 312 2.85 -0.02 53.00
C THR A 312 2.95 0.89 54.23
N ARG A 313 4.15 1.03 54.83
CA ARG A 313 4.41 1.89 55.97
C ARG A 313 4.20 3.39 55.68
N GLU A 314 4.64 3.87 54.53
CA GLU A 314 4.39 5.26 54.09
C GLU A 314 2.90 5.56 53.96
N VAL A 315 2.15 4.64 53.31
CA VAL A 315 0.70 4.76 53.18
C VAL A 315 0.01 4.73 54.52
N GLY A 316 0.48 3.90 55.45
CA GLY A 316 0.00 3.84 56.83
C GLY A 316 0.18 5.16 57.57
N ILE A 317 1.38 5.78 57.51
CA ILE A 317 1.67 7.08 58.10
C ILE A 317 0.76 8.17 57.53
N ARG A 318 0.59 8.24 56.18
CA ARG A 318 -0.28 9.23 55.53
C ARG A 318 -1.73 9.10 56.01
N LYS A 319 -2.22 7.85 56.13
CA LYS A 319 -3.58 7.59 56.63
C LYS A 319 -3.73 7.98 58.13
N ALA A 320 -2.73 7.68 58.96
CA ALA A 320 -2.73 8.08 60.35
C ALA A 320 -2.74 9.62 60.54
N LEU A 321 -2.13 10.36 59.58
CA LEU A 321 -2.17 11.83 59.48
C LEU A 321 -3.46 12.38 58.86
N GLY A 322 -4.46 11.52 58.54
CA GLY A 322 -5.78 11.93 58.07
C GLY A 322 -5.94 11.96 56.53
N ALA A 323 -5.06 11.30 55.76
CA ALA A 323 -5.26 11.18 54.32
C ALA A 323 -6.48 10.28 54.00
N THR A 324 -7.39 10.78 53.19
CA THR A 324 -8.59 10.00 52.77
C THR A 324 -8.18 8.89 51.79
N PRO A 325 -8.92 7.75 51.80
CA PRO A 325 -8.69 6.65 50.83
C PRO A 325 -8.73 7.12 49.35
N PHE A 326 -9.55 8.13 49.08
CA PHE A 326 -9.66 8.73 47.74
C PHE A 326 -8.35 9.41 47.32
N LYS A 327 -7.71 10.20 48.22
CA LYS A 327 -6.44 10.86 47.91
C LYS A 327 -5.31 9.88 47.64
N ILE A 328 -5.24 8.78 48.42
CA ILE A 328 -4.24 7.73 48.25
C ILE A 328 -4.45 7.04 46.89
N ARG A 329 -5.70 6.65 46.59
CA ARG A 329 -6.03 6.05 45.31
C ARG A 329 -5.68 6.96 44.12
N GLN A 330 -6.04 8.23 44.19
CA GLN A 330 -5.74 9.21 43.16
C GLN A 330 -4.23 9.35 42.92
N GLN A 331 -3.43 9.35 43.98
CA GLN A 331 -1.97 9.45 43.89
C GLN A 331 -1.37 8.30 43.10
N PHE A 332 -1.70 7.03 43.40
CA PHE A 332 -1.19 5.86 42.71
C PHE A 332 -1.68 5.78 41.23
N ILE A 333 -2.91 6.21 40.96
CA ILE A 333 -3.43 6.27 39.58
C ILE A 333 -2.65 7.32 38.77
N VAL A 334 -2.40 8.50 39.32
CA VAL A 334 -1.63 9.55 38.64
C VAL A 334 -0.19 9.08 38.41
N GLU A 335 0.44 8.37 39.36
CA GLU A 335 1.76 7.77 39.17
C GLU A 335 1.79 6.80 37.99
N ALA A 336 0.81 5.90 37.91
CA ALA A 336 0.70 4.95 36.77
C ALA A 336 0.51 5.68 35.45
N ILE A 337 -0.38 6.68 35.36
CA ILE A 337 -0.62 7.46 34.16
C ILE A 337 0.64 8.21 33.72
N VAL A 338 1.39 8.82 34.65
CA VAL A 338 2.63 9.57 34.33
C VAL A 338 3.69 8.64 33.75
N VAL A 339 3.88 7.44 34.32
CA VAL A 339 4.83 6.44 33.79
C VAL A 339 4.40 5.98 32.39
N CYS A 340 3.09 5.71 32.19
CA CYS A 340 2.55 5.33 30.88
C CYS A 340 2.72 6.45 29.84
N LEU A 341 2.48 7.71 30.20
CA LEU A 341 2.65 8.83 29.29
C LEU A 341 4.11 9.04 28.87
N ILE A 342 5.05 8.90 29.81
CA ILE A 342 6.48 8.98 29.47
C ILE A 342 6.86 7.86 28.50
N GLY A 343 6.50 6.61 28.81
CA GLY A 343 6.73 5.47 27.92
C GLY A 343 6.00 5.63 26.58
N GLY A 344 4.77 6.14 26.62
CA GLY A 344 3.95 6.37 25.44
C GLY A 344 4.52 7.42 24.49
N ILE A 345 5.00 8.56 25.00
CA ILE A 345 5.63 9.59 24.15
C ILE A 345 6.88 9.03 23.47
N VAL A 346 7.73 8.33 24.21
CA VAL A 346 8.93 7.68 23.64
C VAL A 346 8.52 6.59 22.63
N GLY A 347 7.49 5.80 22.95
CA GLY A 347 6.94 4.76 22.09
C GLY A 347 6.37 5.30 20.78
N VAL A 348 5.66 6.41 20.82
CA VAL A 348 5.14 7.12 19.63
C VAL A 348 6.29 7.62 18.76
N ILE A 349 7.30 8.29 19.34
CA ILE A 349 8.44 8.80 18.57
C ILE A 349 9.18 7.65 17.88
N LEU A 350 9.48 6.58 18.61
CA LEU A 350 10.15 5.40 18.06
C LEU A 350 9.26 4.66 17.05
N GLY A 351 7.95 4.55 17.31
CA GLY A 351 6.99 3.92 16.42
C GLY A 351 6.91 4.64 15.08
N VAL A 352 6.75 5.97 15.08
CA VAL A 352 6.75 6.77 13.85
C VAL A 352 8.09 6.66 13.10
N ALA A 353 9.20 6.68 13.83
CA ALA A 353 10.54 6.55 13.22
C ALA A 353 10.73 5.18 12.56
N ILE A 354 10.38 4.09 13.25
CA ILE A 354 10.52 2.72 12.73
C ILE A 354 9.50 2.44 11.63
N GLY A 355 8.26 2.91 11.76
CA GLY A 355 7.23 2.77 10.73
C GLY A 355 7.64 3.43 9.42
N ASN A 356 8.13 4.68 9.47
CA ASN A 356 8.64 5.37 8.29
C ASN A 356 9.94 4.77 7.74
N TRP A 357 10.81 4.25 8.61
CA TRP A 357 12.00 3.53 8.15
C TRP A 357 11.65 2.27 7.38
N ALA A 358 10.67 1.49 7.87
CA ALA A 358 10.16 0.31 7.16
C ALA A 358 9.52 0.69 5.82
N SER A 359 8.70 1.75 5.79
CA SER A 359 8.10 2.30 4.56
C SER A 359 9.17 2.74 3.55
N ASN A 360 10.22 3.40 4.00
CA ASN A 360 11.31 3.87 3.13
C ASN A 360 12.09 2.71 2.48
N ILE A 361 12.33 1.60 3.20
CA ILE A 361 12.93 0.38 2.61
C ILE A 361 12.08 -0.18 1.48
N MET A 362 10.76 -0.04 1.58
CA MET A 362 9.81 -0.46 0.55
C MET A 362 9.60 0.59 -0.56
N GLY A 363 10.34 1.71 -0.53
CA GLY A 363 10.23 2.80 -1.51
C GLY A 363 8.96 3.64 -1.37
N MET A 364 8.35 3.66 -0.20
CA MET A 364 7.10 4.38 0.07
C MET A 364 7.34 5.78 0.63
N ALA A 365 6.33 6.65 0.50
CA ALA A 365 6.39 8.03 0.97
C ALA A 365 6.46 8.13 2.50
N PHE A 366 7.15 9.16 2.99
CA PHE A 366 7.13 9.54 4.40
C PHE A 366 5.75 10.05 4.80
N VAL A 367 5.16 9.47 5.84
CA VAL A 367 3.85 9.87 6.36
C VAL A 367 3.95 10.26 7.83
N PHE A 368 3.31 11.38 8.20
CA PHE A 368 3.18 11.79 9.60
C PHE A 368 1.78 11.41 10.11
N PRO A 369 1.62 10.30 10.88
CA PRO A 369 0.34 9.73 11.23
C PRO A 369 -0.28 10.43 12.46
N LEU A 370 -0.73 11.69 12.32
CA LEU A 370 -1.26 12.49 13.43
C LEU A 370 -2.39 11.78 14.19
N MET A 371 -3.27 11.09 13.47
CA MET A 371 -4.39 10.35 14.05
C MET A 371 -3.88 9.24 14.99
N TRP A 372 -2.92 8.44 14.55
CA TRP A 372 -2.38 7.34 15.35
C TRP A 372 -1.53 7.80 16.53
N ILE A 373 -0.88 8.97 16.41
CA ILE A 373 -0.18 9.61 17.54
C ILE A 373 -1.17 9.94 18.65
N VAL A 374 -2.30 10.58 18.31
CA VAL A 374 -3.34 10.93 19.29
C VAL A 374 -3.97 9.69 19.89
N VAL A 375 -4.34 8.71 19.04
CA VAL A 375 -4.89 7.43 19.51
C VAL A 375 -3.92 6.71 20.43
N GLY A 376 -2.64 6.64 20.09
CA GLY A 376 -1.60 6.02 20.91
C GLY A 376 -1.49 6.67 22.31
N LEU A 377 -1.53 8.00 22.40
CA LEU A 377 -1.49 8.70 23.68
C LEU A 377 -2.76 8.49 24.51
N VAL A 378 -3.94 8.47 23.89
CA VAL A 378 -5.21 8.16 24.57
C VAL A 378 -5.21 6.73 25.10
N VAL A 379 -4.74 5.79 24.32
CA VAL A 379 -4.62 4.38 24.72
C VAL A 379 -3.61 4.24 25.86
N CYS A 380 -2.49 4.97 25.84
CA CYS A 380 -1.55 5.03 26.97
C CYS A 380 -2.21 5.46 28.27
N MET A 381 -3.02 6.52 28.24
CA MET A 381 -3.75 6.98 29.42
C MET A 381 -4.74 5.92 29.90
N ALA A 382 -5.46 5.28 29.00
CA ALA A 382 -6.40 4.21 29.32
C ALA A 382 -5.70 3.01 29.97
N VAL A 383 -4.57 2.57 29.41
CA VAL A 383 -3.74 1.49 29.98
C VAL A 383 -3.23 1.86 31.37
N GLY A 384 -2.70 3.08 31.55
CA GLY A 384 -2.25 3.57 32.87
C GLY A 384 -3.36 3.61 33.91
N LEU A 385 -4.56 4.03 33.50
CA LEU A 385 -5.74 4.07 34.39
C LEU A 385 -6.19 2.65 34.79
N LEU A 386 -6.33 1.74 33.81
CA LEU A 386 -6.80 0.38 34.03
C LEU A 386 -5.81 -0.44 34.87
N SER A 387 -4.53 -0.40 34.52
CA SER A 387 -3.48 -1.13 35.23
C SER A 387 -3.17 -0.57 36.62
N GLY A 388 -3.31 0.76 36.81
CA GLY A 388 -3.10 1.43 38.09
C GLY A 388 -4.29 1.33 39.04
N TYR A 389 -5.51 1.10 38.54
CA TYR A 389 -6.72 1.14 39.37
C TYR A 389 -6.74 0.07 40.45
N TYR A 390 -6.46 -1.19 40.14
CA TYR A 390 -6.49 -2.29 41.09
C TYR A 390 -5.44 -2.13 42.23
N PRO A 391 -4.15 -1.86 41.93
CA PRO A 391 -3.14 -1.58 42.96
C PRO A 391 -3.50 -0.37 43.84
N ALA A 392 -3.96 0.70 43.21
CA ALA A 392 -4.36 1.91 43.94
C ALA A 392 -5.53 1.68 44.90
N ASN A 393 -6.51 0.88 44.49
CA ASN A 393 -7.63 0.49 45.32
C ASN A 393 -7.17 -0.38 46.52
N LYS A 394 -6.23 -1.30 46.31
CA LYS A 394 -5.62 -2.12 47.36
C LYS A 394 -4.86 -1.25 48.36
N ALA A 395 -4.02 -0.30 47.88
CA ALA A 395 -3.33 0.66 48.74
C ALA A 395 -4.30 1.53 49.58
N SER A 396 -5.40 1.96 48.97
CA SER A 396 -6.40 2.79 49.65
C SER A 396 -7.16 2.07 50.76
N LYS A 397 -7.17 0.75 50.82
CA LYS A 397 -7.87 -0.07 51.82
C LYS A 397 -6.96 -0.59 52.93
N LEU A 398 -5.65 -0.34 52.90
CA LEU A 398 -4.71 -0.76 53.95
C LEU A 398 -5.12 -0.18 55.31
N ASP A 399 -5.07 -0.99 56.37
CA ASP A 399 -5.30 -0.52 57.74
C ASP A 399 -4.07 0.23 58.26
N PRO A 400 -4.22 1.46 58.82
CA PRO A 400 -3.11 2.24 59.36
C PRO A 400 -2.34 1.51 60.47
N ILE A 401 -3.04 0.77 61.32
CA ILE A 401 -2.42 0.09 62.47
C ILE A 401 -1.58 -1.10 62.02
N GLU A 402 -2.13 -1.94 61.10
CA GLU A 402 -1.39 -3.06 60.54
C GLU A 402 -0.21 -2.58 59.65
N SER A 403 -0.41 -1.48 58.92
CA SER A 403 0.63 -0.92 58.03
C SER A 403 1.84 -0.37 58.77
N LEU A 404 1.64 0.15 59.97
CA LEU A 404 2.72 0.65 60.86
C LEU A 404 3.47 -0.48 61.59
N ARG A 405 2.88 -1.68 61.65
CA ARG A 405 3.46 -2.86 62.26
C ARG A 405 4.23 -3.77 61.28
N PHE A 406 4.14 -3.46 60.03
CA PHE A 406 4.85 -4.15 58.96
C PHE A 406 6.35 -3.71 58.98
N GLU A 407 7.25 -4.67 59.18
CA GLU A 407 8.70 -4.50 59.01
C GLU A 407 9.14 -4.65 57.57
#